data_837ba3e557a5ee4176ae2353d0a46a27
#
_entry.id   837ba3e557a5ee4176ae2353d0a46a27
#
_cell.length_a   1.000
_cell.length_b   1.000
_cell.length_c   1.000
_cell.angle_alpha   90.00
_cell.angle_beta   90.00
_cell.angle_gamma   90.00
#
_symmetry.space_group_name_H-M   'P 1'
#
loop_
_entity.id
_entity.type
_entity.pdbx_description
1 polymer ?
#
loop_
_entity_poly.entity_id
_entity_poly.type
_entity_poly.pdbx_seq_one_letter_code
_entity_poly.pdbx_strand_id
1 'polypeptide(L)'
;MKTRDLPIGIEVTDERRQIVDNVKRICDRFDDEFWLEKENKHEFPHEFHAAMAEAGWLGITMPEEYGGANLGVTDAALLMQTIGNSAGAISACSTIHINLFGPHAMVKHGTKEQKDRMIPPLVDGTSKACFGVTEPDAGLDTTHISTRAVKQGANYIVHGQKVWTSTAQNADKIGRAHV
;
A
#
# COMPACT_ATOMS: atom_id res chain seq x y z
N MET A 1 -23.09 10.00 -9.52
CA MET A 1 -22.44 10.21 -8.21
C MET A 1 -22.86 11.59 -7.68
N LYS A 2 -23.40 11.68 -6.48
CA LYS A 2 -23.71 12.98 -5.87
C LYS A 2 -22.40 13.57 -5.37
N THR A 3 -22.21 14.88 -5.50
CA THR A 3 -21.02 15.65 -5.06
C THR A 3 -20.60 15.42 -3.59
N ARG A 4 -21.40 14.69 -2.82
CA ARG A 4 -21.13 14.33 -1.40
C ARG A 4 -20.07 13.23 -1.22
N ASP A 5 -19.71 12.52 -2.29
CA ASP A 5 -18.83 11.36 -2.23
C ASP A 5 -17.35 11.70 -2.49
N LEU A 6 -17.04 13.00 -2.70
CA LEU A 6 -15.67 13.47 -2.90
C LEU A 6 -15.21 14.36 -1.74
N PRO A 7 -13.93 14.34 -1.39
CA PRO A 7 -13.39 15.21 -0.34
C PRO A 7 -13.61 16.68 -0.65
N ILE A 8 -13.91 17.45 0.39
CA ILE A 8 -14.05 18.91 0.27
C ILE A 8 -12.69 19.49 -0.15
N GLY A 9 -12.69 20.31 -1.21
CA GLY A 9 -11.50 21.03 -1.69
C GLY A 9 -10.68 20.29 -2.76
N ILE A 10 -11.09 19.10 -3.19
CA ILE A 10 -10.47 18.42 -4.35
C ILE A 10 -11.25 18.76 -5.61
N GLU A 11 -10.53 19.21 -6.64
CA GLU A 11 -11.12 19.42 -7.96
C GLU A 11 -11.62 18.09 -8.54
N VAL A 12 -12.86 18.08 -8.98
CA VAL A 12 -13.53 16.90 -9.51
C VAL A 12 -13.40 16.89 -11.02
N THR A 13 -12.29 16.38 -11.53
CA THR A 13 -12.10 16.13 -12.97
C THR A 13 -12.81 14.85 -13.40
N ASP A 14 -12.98 14.67 -14.72
CA ASP A 14 -13.60 13.45 -15.25
C ASP A 14 -12.72 12.21 -14.99
N GLU A 15 -11.39 12.36 -15.04
CA GLU A 15 -10.43 11.30 -14.69
C GLU A 15 -10.62 10.86 -13.24
N ARG A 16 -10.74 11.80 -12.31
CA ARG A 16 -10.99 11.51 -10.89
C ARG A 16 -12.33 10.84 -10.65
N ARG A 17 -13.38 11.21 -11.40
CA ARG A 17 -14.66 10.49 -11.37
C ARG A 17 -14.48 9.05 -11.82
N GLN A 18 -13.72 8.82 -12.90
CA GLN A 18 -13.44 7.46 -13.40
C GLN A 18 -12.67 6.62 -12.38
N ILE A 19 -11.70 7.21 -11.64
CA ILE A 19 -11.01 6.51 -10.54
C ILE A 19 -12.05 6.01 -9.53
N VAL A 20 -12.88 6.92 -9.01
CA VAL A 20 -13.88 6.59 -7.99
C VAL A 20 -14.87 5.53 -8.50
N ASP A 21 -15.41 5.69 -9.72
CA ASP A 21 -16.42 4.78 -10.27
C ASP A 21 -15.82 3.39 -10.55
N ASN A 22 -14.58 3.30 -11.03
CA ASN A 22 -13.89 2.05 -11.27
C ASN A 22 -13.56 1.31 -9.97
N VAL A 23 -12.99 2.03 -9.00
CA VAL A 23 -12.65 1.46 -7.68
C VAL A 23 -13.91 0.99 -6.97
N LYS A 24 -14.98 1.80 -6.99
CA LYS A 24 -16.27 1.42 -6.39
C LYS A 24 -16.81 0.13 -6.99
N ARG A 25 -16.79 -0.03 -8.32
CA ARG A 25 -17.24 -1.26 -8.98
C ARG A 25 -16.47 -2.51 -8.54
N ILE A 26 -15.18 -2.37 -8.22
CA ILE A 26 -14.40 -3.47 -7.67
C ILE A 26 -14.84 -3.75 -6.24
N CYS A 27 -14.92 -2.72 -5.39
CA CYS A 27 -15.32 -2.84 -3.99
C CYS A 27 -16.71 -3.47 -3.84
N ASP A 28 -17.68 -3.11 -4.70
CA ASP A 28 -19.06 -3.64 -4.68
C ASP A 28 -19.15 -5.16 -4.95
N ARG A 29 -18.06 -5.80 -5.37
CA ARG A 29 -17.97 -7.27 -5.53
C ARG A 29 -17.69 -8.00 -4.22
N PHE A 30 -17.30 -7.28 -3.19
CA PHE A 30 -16.87 -7.79 -1.89
C PHE A 30 -17.75 -7.18 -0.80
N ASP A 31 -18.79 -7.90 -0.43
CA ASP A 31 -19.82 -7.47 0.51
C ASP A 31 -19.41 -7.65 1.98
N ASP A 32 -20.30 -7.32 2.89
CA ASP A 32 -20.08 -7.45 4.33
C ASP A 32 -19.80 -8.89 4.75
N GLU A 33 -20.44 -9.89 4.10
CA GLU A 33 -20.26 -11.30 4.40
C GLU A 33 -18.84 -11.77 4.06
N PHE A 34 -18.32 -11.37 2.91
CA PHE A 34 -16.93 -11.64 2.50
C PHE A 34 -15.93 -11.10 3.53
N TRP A 35 -16.09 -9.84 3.94
CA TRP A 35 -15.15 -9.22 4.89
C TRP A 35 -15.26 -9.83 6.28
N LEU A 36 -16.48 -10.13 6.74
CA LEU A 36 -16.70 -10.81 8.03
C LEU A 36 -16.09 -12.22 8.03
N GLU A 37 -16.18 -12.95 6.93
CA GLU A 37 -15.56 -14.27 6.80
C GLU A 37 -14.03 -14.17 6.91
N LYS A 38 -13.39 -13.23 6.19
CA LYS A 38 -11.93 -13.01 6.26
C LYS A 38 -11.47 -12.64 7.68
N GLU A 39 -12.22 -11.77 8.36
CA GLU A 39 -11.93 -11.37 9.74
C GLU A 39 -12.02 -12.56 10.70
N ASN A 40 -13.10 -13.34 10.64
CA ASN A 40 -13.29 -14.50 11.50
C ASN A 40 -12.24 -15.60 11.30
N LYS A 41 -11.75 -15.77 10.08
CA LYS A 41 -10.72 -16.76 9.74
C LYS A 41 -9.31 -16.22 9.91
N HIS A 42 -9.13 -14.93 10.21
CA HIS A 42 -7.83 -14.24 10.22
C HIS A 42 -7.06 -14.40 8.92
N GLU A 43 -7.77 -14.35 7.79
CA GLU A 43 -7.20 -14.54 6.45
C GLU A 43 -6.96 -13.21 5.76
N PHE A 44 -5.85 -13.12 5.03
CA PHE A 44 -5.60 -12.00 4.13
C PHE A 44 -6.56 -12.07 2.93
N PRO A 45 -7.22 -10.96 2.53
CA PRO A 45 -8.21 -10.95 1.46
C PRO A 45 -7.53 -10.96 0.08
N HIS A 46 -6.98 -12.12 -0.29
CA HIS A 46 -6.22 -12.33 -1.53
C HIS A 46 -7.03 -11.98 -2.78
N GLU A 47 -8.33 -12.27 -2.78
CA GLU A 47 -9.25 -12.03 -3.88
C GLU A 47 -9.43 -10.53 -4.14
N PHE A 48 -9.58 -9.74 -3.08
CA PHE A 48 -9.67 -8.29 -3.18
C PHE A 48 -8.35 -7.68 -3.65
N HIS A 49 -7.22 -8.12 -3.08
CA HIS A 49 -5.89 -7.68 -3.50
C HIS A 49 -5.65 -7.98 -4.99
N ALA A 50 -5.98 -9.18 -5.45
CA ALA A 50 -5.84 -9.59 -6.85
C ALA A 50 -6.72 -8.75 -7.78
N ALA A 51 -7.97 -8.47 -7.40
CA ALA A 51 -8.87 -7.63 -8.18
C ALA A 51 -8.35 -6.18 -8.33
N MET A 52 -7.74 -5.64 -7.28
CA MET A 52 -7.09 -4.31 -7.33
C MET A 52 -5.82 -4.32 -8.17
N ALA A 53 -5.03 -5.39 -8.11
CA ALA A 53 -3.83 -5.59 -8.92
C ALA A 53 -4.18 -5.68 -10.42
N GLU A 54 -5.13 -6.53 -10.79
CA GLU A 54 -5.61 -6.74 -12.17
C GLU A 54 -6.10 -5.43 -12.80
N ALA A 55 -6.72 -4.57 -12.02
CA ALA A 55 -7.18 -3.26 -12.45
C ALA A 55 -6.07 -2.16 -12.42
N GLY A 56 -4.83 -2.50 -12.03
CA GLY A 56 -3.69 -1.58 -12.01
C GLY A 56 -3.63 -0.63 -10.81
N TRP A 57 -4.53 -0.78 -9.83
CA TRP A 57 -4.63 0.18 -8.72
C TRP A 57 -3.50 0.10 -7.71
N LEU A 58 -2.76 -1.03 -7.64
CA LEU A 58 -1.58 -1.13 -6.78
C LEU A 58 -0.44 -0.23 -7.26
N GLY A 59 -0.40 0.06 -8.56
CA GLY A 59 0.61 0.90 -9.20
C GLY A 59 0.19 2.36 -9.43
N ILE A 60 -0.91 2.83 -8.82
CA ILE A 60 -1.48 4.17 -9.11
C ILE A 60 -0.44 5.30 -9.03
N THR A 61 0.48 5.25 -8.06
CA THR A 61 1.53 6.27 -7.85
C THR A 61 2.91 5.84 -8.35
N MET A 62 3.05 4.64 -8.91
CA MET A 62 4.32 4.14 -9.40
C MET A 62 4.60 4.65 -10.81
N PRO A 63 5.90 4.78 -11.21
CA PRO A 63 6.28 5.22 -12.55
C PRO A 63 5.77 4.28 -13.63
N GLU A 64 5.43 4.85 -14.80
CA GLU A 64 4.94 4.10 -15.97
C GLU A 64 5.96 3.06 -16.47
N GLU A 65 7.25 3.36 -16.39
CA GLU A 65 8.33 2.44 -16.79
C GLU A 65 8.34 1.12 -15.99
N TYR A 66 7.67 1.09 -14.82
CA TYR A 66 7.52 -0.09 -13.98
C TYR A 66 6.08 -0.63 -13.96
N GLY A 67 5.23 -0.20 -14.90
CA GLY A 67 3.84 -0.63 -15.03
C GLY A 67 2.86 0.16 -14.17
N GLY A 68 3.28 1.26 -13.55
CA GLY A 68 2.41 2.15 -12.78
C GLY A 68 1.66 3.17 -13.62
N ALA A 69 0.71 3.88 -13.01
CA ALA A 69 -0.07 4.94 -13.65
C ALA A 69 0.54 6.36 -13.47
N ASN A 70 1.58 6.49 -12.66
CA ASN A 70 2.28 7.76 -12.36
C ASN A 70 1.35 8.90 -11.95
N LEU A 71 0.22 8.58 -11.28
CA LEU A 71 -0.72 9.57 -10.78
C LEU A 71 -0.27 10.14 -9.43
N GLY A 72 -0.87 11.27 -9.05
CA GLY A 72 -0.47 12.02 -7.86
C GLY A 72 -1.07 11.50 -6.55
N VAL A 73 -0.60 12.06 -5.44
CA VAL A 73 -1.09 11.75 -4.08
C VAL A 73 -2.58 12.03 -3.94
N THR A 74 -3.11 13.05 -4.61
CA THR A 74 -4.55 13.37 -4.59
C THR A 74 -5.37 12.22 -5.17
N ASP A 75 -4.92 11.60 -6.26
CA ASP A 75 -5.60 10.50 -6.92
C ASP A 75 -5.51 9.22 -6.08
N ALA A 76 -4.35 8.98 -5.45
CA ALA A 76 -4.20 7.92 -4.46
C ALA A 76 -5.12 8.11 -3.23
N ALA A 77 -5.29 9.35 -2.77
CA ALA A 77 -6.20 9.66 -1.67
C ALA A 77 -7.68 9.39 -2.06
N LEU A 78 -8.09 9.70 -3.28
CA LEU A 78 -9.41 9.36 -3.80
C LEU A 78 -9.64 7.85 -3.89
N LEU A 79 -8.65 7.11 -4.38
CA LEU A 79 -8.65 5.65 -4.35
C LEU A 79 -8.91 5.14 -2.92
N MET A 80 -8.09 5.58 -1.97
CA MET A 80 -8.17 5.13 -0.57
C MET A 80 -9.49 5.53 0.10
N GLN A 81 -9.99 6.74 -0.16
CA GLN A 81 -11.29 7.17 0.35
C GLN A 81 -12.43 6.29 -0.21
N THR A 82 -12.38 5.96 -1.50
CA THR A 82 -13.40 5.12 -2.12
C THR A 82 -13.39 3.72 -1.52
N ILE A 83 -12.21 3.13 -1.31
CA ILE A 83 -12.05 1.86 -0.62
C ILE A 83 -12.56 1.94 0.82
N GLY A 84 -12.19 2.99 1.56
CA GLY A 84 -12.60 3.20 2.94
C GLY A 84 -14.12 3.37 3.14
N ASN A 85 -14.83 3.77 2.09
CA ASN A 85 -16.30 3.88 2.07
C ASN A 85 -16.99 2.58 1.62
N SER A 86 -16.26 1.50 1.38
CA SER A 86 -16.81 0.18 1.04
C SER A 86 -17.07 -0.68 2.28
N ALA A 87 -17.68 -1.84 2.09
CA ALA A 87 -17.92 -2.84 3.13
C ALA A 87 -16.65 -3.24 3.90
N GLY A 88 -15.50 -3.32 3.21
CA GLY A 88 -14.22 -3.67 3.82
C GLY A 88 -13.56 -2.56 4.64
N ALA A 89 -14.02 -1.32 4.49
CA ALA A 89 -13.56 -0.16 5.26
C ALA A 89 -12.02 -0.16 5.49
N ILE A 90 -11.58 -0.10 6.76
CA ILE A 90 -10.15 -0.04 7.10
C ILE A 90 -9.40 -1.33 6.74
N SER A 91 -10.04 -2.49 6.76
CA SER A 91 -9.42 -3.77 6.38
C SER A 91 -9.09 -3.79 4.89
N ALA A 92 -10.00 -3.32 4.04
CA ALA A 92 -9.75 -3.15 2.62
C ALA A 92 -8.64 -2.11 2.34
N CYS A 93 -8.66 -0.97 3.04
CA CYS A 93 -7.59 0.02 2.98
C CYS A 93 -6.25 -0.59 3.37
N SER A 94 -6.19 -1.34 4.47
CA SER A 94 -4.98 -1.95 5.00
C SER A 94 -4.36 -2.94 4.00
N THR A 95 -5.16 -3.60 3.20
CA THR A 95 -4.72 -4.53 2.15
C THR A 95 -3.91 -3.84 1.05
N ILE A 96 -4.21 -2.56 0.75
CA ILE A 96 -3.71 -1.84 -0.43
C ILE A 96 -2.68 -0.76 -0.07
N HIS A 97 -2.82 -0.07 1.08
CA HIS A 97 -2.10 1.18 1.34
C HIS A 97 -0.58 1.06 1.33
N ILE A 98 -0.03 -0.09 1.74
CA ILE A 98 1.43 -0.30 1.74
C ILE A 98 2.01 -0.22 0.33
N ASN A 99 1.27 -0.71 -0.68
CA ASN A 99 1.69 -0.62 -2.07
C ASN A 99 1.70 0.83 -2.59
N LEU A 100 0.94 1.73 -1.97
CA LEU A 100 0.85 3.13 -2.41
C LEU A 100 2.02 3.98 -1.89
N PHE A 101 2.52 3.76 -0.68
CA PHE A 101 3.58 4.59 -0.12
C PHE A 101 4.88 3.84 0.19
N GLY A 102 4.82 2.57 0.58
CA GLY A 102 5.98 1.79 0.99
C GLY A 102 7.09 1.74 -0.06
N PRO A 103 6.79 1.49 -1.35
CA PRO A 103 7.79 1.45 -2.41
C PRO A 103 8.38 2.80 -2.83
N HIS A 104 7.80 3.94 -2.40
CA HIS A 104 8.29 5.25 -2.83
C HIS A 104 9.75 5.52 -2.45
N ALA A 105 10.22 5.03 -1.32
CA ALA A 105 11.62 5.14 -0.94
C ALA A 105 12.54 4.46 -1.99
N MET A 106 12.11 3.32 -2.50
CA MET A 106 12.83 2.61 -3.57
C MET A 106 12.73 3.33 -4.91
N VAL A 107 11.56 3.83 -5.28
CA VAL A 107 11.37 4.64 -6.49
C VAL A 107 12.34 5.83 -6.47
N LYS A 108 12.48 6.50 -5.33
CA LYS A 108 13.28 7.72 -5.19
C LYS A 108 14.78 7.44 -5.06
N HIS A 109 15.17 6.40 -4.32
CA HIS A 109 16.56 6.19 -3.89
C HIS A 109 17.16 4.87 -4.36
N GLY A 110 16.39 3.94 -4.88
CA GLY A 110 16.87 2.65 -5.37
C GLY A 110 17.76 2.80 -6.62
N THR A 111 18.71 1.87 -6.77
CA THR A 111 19.43 1.72 -8.05
C THR A 111 18.49 1.23 -9.14
N LYS A 112 18.88 1.35 -10.41
CA LYS A 112 18.06 0.85 -11.51
C LYS A 112 17.76 -0.64 -11.36
N GLU A 113 18.78 -1.44 -11.04
CA GLU A 113 18.63 -2.89 -10.85
C GLU A 113 17.67 -3.24 -9.69
N GLN A 114 17.69 -2.45 -8.61
CA GLN A 114 16.74 -2.61 -7.52
C GLN A 114 15.31 -2.30 -7.96
N LYS A 115 15.12 -1.18 -8.68
CA LYS A 115 13.79 -0.77 -9.19
C LYS A 115 13.23 -1.80 -10.16
N ASP A 116 14.02 -2.19 -11.17
CA ASP A 116 13.64 -3.18 -12.21
C ASP A 116 13.20 -4.53 -11.59
N ARG A 117 13.87 -4.93 -10.50
CA ARG A 117 13.59 -6.21 -9.82
C ARG A 117 12.41 -6.14 -8.86
N MET A 118 12.21 -5.01 -8.18
CA MET A 118 11.35 -4.96 -7.00
C MET A 118 10.02 -4.24 -7.25
N ILE A 119 9.97 -3.26 -8.14
CA ILE A 119 8.74 -2.47 -8.34
C ILE A 119 7.70 -3.24 -9.17
N PRO A 120 8.01 -3.84 -10.33
CA PRO A 120 7.01 -4.51 -11.14
C PRO A 120 6.20 -5.57 -10.40
N PRO A 121 6.81 -6.48 -9.58
CA PRO A 121 6.04 -7.48 -8.83
C PRO A 121 5.12 -6.89 -7.75
N LEU A 122 5.37 -5.67 -7.28
CA LEU A 122 4.48 -4.97 -6.36
C LEU A 122 3.32 -4.29 -7.09
N VAL A 123 3.55 -3.85 -8.32
CA VAL A 123 2.53 -3.21 -9.17
C VAL A 123 1.55 -4.25 -9.71
N ASP A 124 2.04 -5.39 -10.19
CA ASP A 124 1.21 -6.47 -10.73
C ASP A 124 0.58 -7.38 -9.64
N GLY A 125 0.95 -7.16 -8.36
CA GLY A 125 0.39 -7.86 -7.21
C GLY A 125 0.96 -9.27 -6.97
N THR A 126 1.95 -9.72 -7.74
CA THR A 126 2.62 -11.02 -7.53
C THR A 126 3.50 -11.03 -6.29
N SER A 127 3.90 -9.85 -5.81
CA SER A 127 4.56 -9.68 -4.50
C SER A 127 3.81 -8.66 -3.66
N LYS A 128 3.84 -8.88 -2.35
CA LYS A 128 3.30 -7.98 -1.33
C LYS A 128 4.43 -7.40 -0.49
N ALA A 129 4.29 -6.13 -0.13
CA ALA A 129 5.23 -5.47 0.77
C ALA A 129 4.61 -5.24 2.15
N CYS A 130 5.46 -5.14 3.16
CA CYS A 130 5.11 -4.53 4.43
C CYS A 130 6.17 -3.49 4.83
N PHE A 131 5.87 -2.66 5.82
CA PHE A 131 6.74 -1.58 6.25
C PHE A 131 6.88 -1.54 7.76
N GLY A 132 8.06 -1.89 8.28
CA GLY A 132 8.38 -1.89 9.70
C GLY A 132 8.98 -0.55 10.13
N VAL A 133 8.22 0.25 10.87
CA VAL A 133 8.64 1.56 11.39
C VAL A 133 8.61 1.58 12.91
N THR A 134 7.43 1.35 13.49
CA THR A 134 7.17 1.42 14.93
C THR A 134 8.06 0.46 15.71
N GLU A 135 8.56 0.92 16.85
CA GLU A 135 9.35 0.14 17.80
C GLU A 135 8.64 0.13 19.17
N PRO A 136 9.00 -0.80 20.08
CA PRO A 136 8.38 -0.82 21.41
C PRO A 136 8.43 0.54 22.13
N ASP A 137 9.52 1.29 21.97
CA ASP A 137 9.77 2.57 22.62
C ASP A 137 9.65 3.79 21.68
N ALA A 138 9.27 3.59 20.42
CA ALA A 138 9.14 4.66 19.42
C ALA A 138 7.88 4.46 18.57
N GLY A 139 6.79 5.15 18.92
CA GLY A 139 5.52 5.14 18.23
C GLY A 139 5.37 6.28 17.23
N LEU A 140 4.62 7.32 17.62
CA LEU A 140 4.32 8.46 16.74
C LEU A 140 5.56 9.26 16.36
N ASP A 141 6.51 9.40 17.28
CA ASP A 141 7.78 10.06 17.00
C ASP A 141 8.78 9.08 16.40
N THR A 142 8.67 8.88 15.10
CA THR A 142 9.53 7.98 14.33
C THR A 142 10.97 8.49 14.18
N THR A 143 11.28 9.69 14.67
CA THR A 143 12.66 10.19 14.72
C THR A 143 13.48 9.59 15.86
N HIS A 144 12.83 8.92 16.82
CA HIS A 144 13.45 8.26 17.96
C HIS A 144 13.59 6.72 17.78
N ILE A 145 13.55 6.23 16.56
CA ILE A 145 13.81 4.79 16.31
C ILE A 145 15.25 4.43 16.69
N SER A 146 15.42 3.22 17.21
CA SER A 146 16.71 2.70 17.69
C SER A 146 17.26 1.54 16.85
N THR A 147 16.47 0.98 15.93
CA THR A 147 16.95 -0.03 14.99
C THR A 147 18.13 0.50 14.18
N ARG A 148 19.24 -0.25 14.19
CA ARG A 148 20.49 0.15 13.53
C ARG A 148 20.86 -0.83 12.44
N ALA A 149 21.40 -0.29 11.33
CA ALA A 149 22.02 -1.09 10.26
C ALA A 149 23.47 -0.66 10.10
N VAL A 150 24.40 -1.48 10.62
CA VAL A 150 25.84 -1.19 10.60
C VAL A 150 26.49 -1.96 9.46
N LYS A 151 27.21 -1.26 8.59
CA LYS A 151 27.91 -1.87 7.46
C LYS A 151 29.15 -2.65 7.94
N GLN A 152 29.26 -3.92 7.55
CA GLN A 152 30.43 -4.78 7.79
C GLN A 152 30.86 -5.44 6.47
N GLY A 153 31.89 -4.92 5.85
CA GLY A 153 32.33 -5.37 4.53
C GLY A 153 31.25 -5.18 3.46
N ALA A 154 30.84 -6.26 2.82
CA ALA A 154 29.78 -6.28 1.81
C ALA A 154 28.37 -6.41 2.40
N ASN A 155 28.24 -6.62 3.72
CA ASN A 155 26.98 -6.89 4.41
C ASN A 155 26.60 -5.75 5.36
N TYR A 156 25.34 -5.77 5.82
CA TYR A 156 24.86 -4.98 6.95
C TYR A 156 24.43 -5.89 8.08
N ILE A 157 24.84 -5.55 9.30
CA ILE A 157 24.31 -6.17 10.52
C ILE A 157 23.19 -5.27 11.04
N VAL A 158 22.00 -5.84 11.17
CA VAL A 158 20.80 -5.11 11.61
C VAL A 158 20.42 -5.58 13.01
N HIS A 159 20.31 -4.62 13.95
CA HIS A 159 19.85 -4.83 15.32
C HIS A 159 18.66 -3.94 15.61
N GLY A 160 17.58 -4.50 16.15
CA GLY A 160 16.37 -3.76 16.55
C GLY A 160 15.13 -4.64 16.53
N GLN A 161 14.03 -4.08 16.96
CA GLN A 161 12.73 -4.73 16.99
C GLN A 161 11.67 -3.78 16.41
N LYS A 162 10.86 -4.29 15.50
CA LYS A 162 9.69 -3.59 14.97
C LYS A 162 8.42 -4.26 15.47
N VAL A 163 7.38 -3.45 15.71
CA VAL A 163 6.06 -3.91 16.16
C VAL A 163 4.97 -3.32 15.26
N TRP A 164 3.78 -3.90 15.30
CA TRP A 164 2.60 -3.43 14.57
C TRP A 164 2.81 -3.30 13.05
N THR A 165 3.58 -4.22 12.49
CA THR A 165 3.85 -4.24 11.06
C THR A 165 2.67 -4.90 10.31
N SER A 166 1.82 -4.07 9.71
CA SER A 166 0.69 -4.54 8.91
C SER A 166 1.16 -5.43 7.76
N THR A 167 0.39 -6.48 7.44
CA THR A 167 0.63 -7.41 6.35
C THR A 167 1.91 -8.27 6.49
N ALA A 168 2.66 -8.17 7.60
CA ALA A 168 3.97 -8.84 7.75
C ALA A 168 3.93 -10.35 7.51
N GLN A 169 2.82 -11.03 7.88
CA GLN A 169 2.68 -12.49 7.71
C GLN A 169 2.43 -12.90 6.24
N ASN A 170 2.03 -11.97 5.39
CA ASN A 170 1.68 -12.21 3.99
C ASN A 170 2.62 -11.50 3.02
N ALA A 171 3.62 -10.77 3.54
CA ALA A 171 4.50 -9.97 2.72
C ALA A 171 5.73 -10.76 2.24
N ASP A 172 6.05 -10.59 0.96
CA ASP A 172 7.26 -11.12 0.34
C ASP A 172 8.47 -10.20 0.56
N LYS A 173 8.21 -8.94 0.87
CA LYS A 173 9.22 -7.91 1.07
C LYS A 173 8.89 -7.02 2.27
N ILE A 174 9.91 -6.67 3.02
CA ILE A 174 9.78 -5.73 4.14
C ILE A 174 10.67 -4.50 3.92
N GLY A 175 10.06 -3.30 3.95
CA GLY A 175 10.77 -2.05 4.16
C GLY A 175 10.99 -1.83 5.66
N ARG A 176 12.22 -1.53 6.07
CA ARG A 176 12.57 -1.32 7.48
C ARG A 176 13.20 0.05 7.66
N ALA A 177 12.59 0.89 8.50
CA ALA A 177 13.21 2.13 8.95
C ALA A 177 14.32 1.84 9.97
N HIS A 178 15.49 2.49 9.81
CA HIS A 178 16.67 2.35 10.68
C HIS A 178 17.49 3.64 10.68
N VAL A 179 18.36 3.77 11.67
CA VAL A 179 19.36 4.83 11.82
C VAL A 179 20.77 4.28 11.72
#